data_cca21a7d3490c441ac6eeddc63fd6b2d
#
_entry.id   cca21a7d3490c441ac6eeddc63fd6b2d
#
_cell.length_a   1.000
_cell.length_b   1.000
_cell.length_c   1.000
_cell.angle_alpha   90.00
_cell.angle_beta   90.00
_cell.angle_gamma   90.00
#
_symmetry.space_group_name_H-M   'P 1'
#
loop_
_entity.id
_entity.type
_entity.pdbx_description
1 polymer ?
#
loop_
_entity_poly.entity_id
_entity_poly.type
_entity_poly.pdbx_seq_one_letter_code
_entity_poly.pdbx_strand_id
1 'polypeptide(L)'
;MDYTIQEERLTPENYIAFLRRTDLGSQYPKERFEERIAILVEKASISLTARDAAGDLIGVCFGINDFAYWLFITDLGVVREWMGKGVGRALVKALHRRAGESLAGGGEKNIIMYTCANENATGFYEKLGMTKPNDIYMLNRVEWTDFTVE
;
A
#
# COMPACT_ATOMS: atom_id res chain seq x y z
N MET A 1 -2.19 -17.92 12.46
CA MET A 1 -0.86 -17.63 11.92
C MET A 1 -0.44 -16.26 12.39
N ASP A 2 0.71 -16.21 13.03
CA ASP A 2 1.17 -15.00 13.69
C ASP A 2 1.99 -14.12 12.76
N TYR A 3 1.69 -12.86 12.76
CA TYR A 3 2.46 -11.83 12.06
C TYR A 3 2.40 -10.53 12.85
N THR A 4 3.35 -9.63 12.58
CA THR A 4 3.40 -8.31 13.20
C THR A 4 3.42 -7.24 12.10
N ILE A 5 2.80 -6.10 12.40
CA ILE A 5 2.85 -4.92 11.54
C ILE A 5 3.73 -3.88 12.22
N GLN A 6 4.63 -3.28 11.46
CA GLN A 6 5.56 -2.28 11.95
C GLN A 6 5.80 -1.18 10.92
N GLU A 7 6.20 -0.01 11.39
CA GLU A 7 6.65 1.06 10.52
C GLU A 7 8.10 0.79 10.16
N GLU A 8 8.36 0.58 8.88
CA GLU A 8 9.66 0.18 8.40
C GLU A 8 9.82 0.63 6.95
N ARG A 9 10.98 1.22 6.62
CA ARG A 9 11.34 1.53 5.24
C ARG A 9 12.16 0.41 4.66
N LEU A 10 11.73 -0.05 3.49
CA LEU A 10 12.44 -1.09 2.76
C LEU A 10 13.52 -0.47 1.89
N THR A 11 14.57 -1.26 1.61
CA THR A 11 15.50 -0.93 0.52
C THR A 11 14.80 -1.22 -0.82
N PRO A 12 15.26 -0.58 -1.93
CA PRO A 12 14.73 -0.90 -3.25
C PRO A 12 14.83 -2.38 -3.59
N GLU A 13 15.96 -3.01 -3.25
CA GLU A 13 16.22 -4.43 -3.51
C GLU A 13 15.21 -5.33 -2.77
N ASN A 14 14.96 -5.03 -1.49
CA ASN A 14 14.01 -5.80 -0.69
C ASN A 14 12.58 -5.63 -1.19
N TYR A 15 12.20 -4.44 -1.63
CA TYR A 15 10.86 -4.22 -2.18
C TYR A 15 10.69 -4.91 -3.52
N ILE A 16 11.68 -4.86 -4.40
CA ILE A 16 11.63 -5.59 -5.68
C ILE A 16 11.52 -7.09 -5.45
N ALA A 17 12.31 -7.63 -4.52
CA ALA A 17 12.23 -9.05 -4.15
C ALA A 17 10.84 -9.41 -3.61
N PHE A 18 10.23 -8.53 -2.82
CA PHE A 18 8.87 -8.71 -2.33
C PHE A 18 7.84 -8.71 -3.47
N LEU A 19 7.96 -7.78 -4.43
CA LEU A 19 7.05 -7.69 -5.58
C LEU A 19 7.01 -8.98 -6.38
N ARG A 20 8.13 -9.69 -6.52
CA ARG A 20 8.20 -10.99 -7.21
C ARG A 20 7.32 -12.06 -6.56
N ARG A 21 7.03 -11.92 -5.28
CA ARG A 21 6.22 -12.85 -4.49
C ARG A 21 4.74 -12.44 -4.44
N THR A 22 4.38 -11.37 -5.13
CA THR A 22 3.02 -10.79 -5.13
C THR A 22 2.50 -10.67 -6.55
N ASP A 23 1.23 -10.29 -6.67
CA ASP A 23 0.59 -9.97 -7.95
C ASP A 23 0.62 -8.47 -8.27
N LEU A 24 1.45 -7.70 -7.54
CA LEU A 24 1.57 -6.24 -7.73
C LEU A 24 2.46 -5.81 -8.91
N GLY A 25 3.27 -6.71 -9.45
CA GLY A 25 4.27 -6.34 -10.46
C GLY A 25 3.71 -5.61 -11.66
N SER A 26 2.47 -5.92 -12.06
CA SER A 26 1.80 -5.26 -13.19
C SER A 26 1.29 -3.85 -12.89
N GLN A 27 1.42 -3.36 -11.68
CA GLN A 27 0.96 -2.01 -11.30
C GLN A 27 1.96 -0.92 -11.62
N TYR A 28 3.16 -1.28 -12.05
CA TYR A 28 4.23 -0.33 -12.30
C TYR A 28 4.56 -0.23 -13.78
N PRO A 29 4.71 1.00 -14.31
CA PRO A 29 5.25 1.18 -15.65
C PRO A 29 6.67 0.65 -15.73
N LYS A 30 7.02 0.00 -16.84
CA LYS A 30 8.33 -0.60 -17.04
C LYS A 30 9.46 0.45 -17.11
N GLU A 31 9.16 1.62 -17.66
CA GLU A 31 10.16 2.65 -17.89
C GLU A 31 10.79 3.10 -16.57
N ARG A 32 12.12 3.02 -16.51
CA ARG A 32 12.93 3.44 -15.36
C ARG A 32 12.47 2.80 -14.04
N PHE A 33 12.03 1.57 -14.11
CA PHE A 33 11.40 0.87 -13.00
C PHE A 33 12.24 0.89 -11.73
N GLU A 34 13.52 0.46 -11.80
CA GLU A 34 14.38 0.37 -10.62
C GLU A 34 14.65 1.73 -9.99
N GLU A 35 14.89 2.75 -10.81
CA GLU A 35 15.08 4.12 -10.34
C GLU A 35 13.83 4.65 -9.64
N ARG A 36 12.67 4.42 -10.24
CA ARG A 36 11.40 4.89 -9.68
C ARG A 36 11.04 4.16 -8.39
N ILE A 37 11.35 2.87 -8.28
CA ILE A 37 11.15 2.14 -7.02
C ILE A 37 12.08 2.69 -5.93
N ALA A 38 13.33 3.03 -6.25
CA ALA A 38 14.24 3.62 -5.28
C ALA A 38 13.68 4.93 -4.70
N ILE A 39 13.12 5.77 -5.55
CA ILE A 39 12.48 7.03 -5.13
C ILE A 39 11.22 6.74 -4.29
N LEU A 40 10.40 5.80 -4.74
CA LEU A 40 9.14 5.46 -4.08
C LEU A 40 9.36 5.00 -2.64
N VAL A 41 10.27 4.06 -2.42
CA VAL A 41 10.52 3.52 -1.07
C VAL A 41 11.14 4.57 -0.14
N GLU A 42 11.92 5.50 -0.70
CA GLU A 42 12.49 6.61 0.07
C GLU A 42 11.45 7.68 0.43
N LYS A 43 10.54 8.00 -0.49
CA LYS A 43 9.66 9.18 -0.38
C LYS A 43 8.27 8.89 0.19
N ALA A 44 7.86 7.64 0.33
CA ALA A 44 6.58 7.32 0.94
C ALA A 44 6.48 7.99 2.33
N SER A 45 5.37 8.71 2.58
CA SER A 45 5.19 9.40 3.87
C SER A 45 5.11 8.41 5.02
N ILE A 46 4.37 7.31 4.79
CA ILE A 46 4.23 6.20 5.74
C ILE A 46 4.56 4.92 5.00
N SER A 47 5.42 4.10 5.58
CA SER A 47 5.81 2.80 5.05
C SER A 47 5.60 1.75 6.14
N LEU A 48 4.62 0.88 5.94
CA LEU A 48 4.32 -0.21 6.87
C LEU A 48 4.67 -1.56 6.24
N THR A 49 5.17 -2.47 7.06
CA THR A 49 5.43 -3.84 6.68
C THR A 49 4.72 -4.80 7.62
N ALA A 50 4.38 -5.96 7.09
CA ALA A 50 3.96 -7.12 7.88
C ALA A 50 5.01 -8.21 7.74
N ARG A 51 5.43 -8.77 8.88
CA ARG A 51 6.41 -9.85 8.92
C ARG A 51 5.84 -11.02 9.72
N ASP A 52 6.10 -12.23 9.24
CA ASP A 52 5.69 -13.44 9.94
C ASP A 52 6.59 -13.74 11.16
N ALA A 53 6.32 -14.85 11.84
CA ALA A 53 7.07 -15.24 13.04
C ALA A 53 8.54 -15.53 12.77
N ALA A 54 8.89 -15.89 11.52
CA ALA A 54 10.27 -16.10 11.11
C ALA A 54 10.99 -14.80 10.70
N GLY A 55 10.27 -13.67 10.65
CA GLY A 55 10.80 -12.39 10.23
C GLY A 55 10.70 -12.14 8.73
N ASP A 56 10.09 -13.04 7.98
CA ASP A 56 9.92 -12.89 6.53
C ASP A 56 8.90 -11.82 6.21
N LEU A 57 9.19 -11.00 5.19
CA LEU A 57 8.29 -9.96 4.72
C LEU A 57 7.11 -10.58 4.00
N ILE A 58 5.90 -10.38 4.51
CA ILE A 58 4.68 -10.97 3.97
C ILE A 58 3.68 -9.95 3.45
N GLY A 59 3.83 -8.68 3.83
CA GLY A 59 2.92 -7.62 3.39
C GLY A 59 3.56 -6.25 3.48
N VAL A 60 3.07 -5.33 2.66
CA VAL A 60 3.54 -3.95 2.57
C VAL A 60 2.35 -3.04 2.33
N CYS A 61 2.36 -1.87 2.96
CA CYS A 61 1.40 -0.81 2.67
C CYS A 61 2.10 0.55 2.77
N PHE A 62 2.11 1.30 1.66
CA PHE A 62 2.69 2.63 1.61
C PHE A 62 1.60 3.67 1.40
N GLY A 63 1.81 4.85 1.96
CA GLY A 63 0.90 5.97 1.78
C GLY A 63 1.61 7.30 1.61
N ILE A 64 0.96 8.20 0.86
CA ILE A 64 1.30 9.62 0.81
C ILE A 64 0.32 10.35 1.71
N ASN A 65 0.82 11.15 2.65
CA ASN A 65 0.00 11.71 3.73
C ASN A 65 0.51 13.08 4.14
N ASP A 66 -0.41 14.02 4.40
CA ASP A 66 -0.07 15.34 4.97
C ASP A 66 -0.20 15.37 6.50
N PHE A 67 -0.62 14.27 7.11
CA PHE A 67 -0.88 14.14 8.55
C PHE A 67 -1.92 15.12 9.12
N ALA A 68 -2.70 15.73 8.25
CA ALA A 68 -3.74 16.70 8.63
C ALA A 68 -5.12 16.30 8.09
N TYR A 69 -5.20 15.97 6.80
CA TYR A 69 -6.48 15.70 6.13
C TYR A 69 -6.43 14.51 5.16
N TRP A 70 -5.31 14.31 4.44
CA TRP A 70 -5.29 13.49 3.23
C TRP A 70 -4.32 12.34 3.32
N LEU A 71 -4.80 11.14 3.04
CA LEU A 71 -3.99 9.95 2.92
C LEU A 71 -4.32 9.24 1.60
N PHE A 72 -3.30 8.99 0.80
CA PHE A 72 -3.47 8.19 -0.42
C PHE A 72 -2.66 6.89 -0.27
N ILE A 73 -3.34 5.75 -0.37
CA ILE A 73 -2.67 4.44 -0.39
C ILE A 73 -2.09 4.28 -1.79
N THR A 74 -0.77 4.22 -1.89
CA THR A 74 -0.07 4.05 -3.16
C THR A 74 0.23 2.59 -3.47
N ASP A 75 0.55 1.82 -2.45
CA ASP A 75 0.97 0.43 -2.59
C ASP A 75 0.39 -0.40 -1.45
N LEU A 76 -0.29 -1.48 -1.81
CA LEU A 76 -0.76 -2.48 -0.87
C LEU A 76 -0.51 -3.85 -1.50
N GLY A 77 0.32 -4.65 -0.88
CA GLY A 77 0.64 -5.98 -1.36
C GLY A 77 0.76 -6.99 -0.24
N VAL A 78 0.36 -8.22 -0.54
CA VAL A 78 0.50 -9.36 0.35
C VAL A 78 1.06 -10.50 -0.49
N VAL A 79 2.04 -11.23 0.03
CA VAL A 79 2.58 -12.39 -0.68
C VAL A 79 1.48 -13.44 -0.90
N ARG A 80 1.58 -14.17 -2.00
CA ARG A 80 0.50 -15.08 -2.44
C ARG A 80 0.08 -16.07 -1.35
N GLU A 81 1.04 -16.59 -0.59
CA GLU A 81 0.79 -17.59 0.46
C GLU A 81 0.00 -17.03 1.65
N TRP A 82 -0.02 -15.72 1.80
CA TRP A 82 -0.71 -15.03 2.89
C TRP A 82 -1.99 -14.29 2.46
N MET A 83 -2.36 -14.40 1.20
CA MET A 83 -3.60 -13.81 0.72
C MET A 83 -4.82 -14.48 1.38
N GLY A 84 -5.88 -13.69 1.62
CA GLY A 84 -7.10 -14.19 2.24
C GLY A 84 -7.03 -14.42 3.74
N LYS A 85 -5.96 -14.00 4.40
CA LYS A 85 -5.73 -14.21 5.85
C LYS A 85 -5.83 -12.94 6.68
N GLY A 86 -6.33 -11.87 6.10
CA GLY A 86 -6.59 -10.61 6.81
C GLY A 86 -5.40 -9.65 6.90
N VAL A 87 -4.25 -9.98 6.32
CA VAL A 87 -3.04 -9.14 6.40
C VAL A 87 -3.26 -7.79 5.72
N GLY A 88 -3.83 -7.78 4.50
CA GLY A 88 -4.11 -6.55 3.77
C GLY A 88 -5.05 -5.62 4.52
N ARG A 89 -6.13 -6.17 5.09
CA ARG A 89 -7.07 -5.41 5.92
C ARG A 89 -6.38 -4.80 7.14
N ALA A 90 -5.56 -5.56 7.83
CA ALA A 90 -4.84 -5.09 9.00
C ALA A 90 -3.84 -3.98 8.65
N LEU A 91 -3.16 -4.11 7.50
CA LEU A 91 -2.23 -3.09 7.01
C LEU A 91 -2.93 -1.77 6.69
N VAL A 92 -4.06 -1.81 5.99
CA VAL A 92 -4.81 -0.58 5.64
C VAL A 92 -5.31 0.10 6.90
N LYS A 93 -5.85 -0.65 7.85
CA LYS A 93 -6.30 -0.08 9.13
C LYS A 93 -5.15 0.54 9.93
N ALA A 94 -4.00 -0.12 9.94
CA ALA A 94 -2.81 0.40 10.62
C ALA A 94 -2.30 1.68 9.95
N LEU A 95 -2.32 1.74 8.61
CA LEU A 95 -1.92 2.92 7.86
C LEU A 95 -2.82 4.12 8.18
N HIS A 96 -4.13 3.92 8.15
CA HIS A 96 -5.10 4.98 8.46
C HIS A 96 -4.95 5.49 9.89
N ARG A 97 -4.79 4.58 10.83
CA ARG A 97 -4.56 4.90 12.24
C ARG A 97 -3.27 5.71 12.42
N ARG A 98 -2.19 5.28 11.77
CA ARG A 98 -0.90 5.99 11.82
C ARG A 98 -1.01 7.42 11.26
N ALA A 99 -1.74 7.61 10.19
CA ALA A 99 -1.96 8.92 9.60
C ALA A 99 -2.64 9.90 10.57
N GLY A 100 -3.52 9.41 11.42
CA GLY A 100 -4.27 10.23 12.37
C GLY A 100 -3.65 10.36 13.76
N GLU A 101 -2.48 9.75 14.03
CA GLU A 101 -1.90 9.73 15.38
C GLU A 101 -1.62 11.11 15.99
N SER A 102 -1.29 12.10 15.17
CA SER A 102 -1.02 13.46 15.65
C SER A 102 -2.30 14.24 16.01
N LEU A 103 -3.46 13.70 15.68
CA LEU A 103 -4.75 14.33 15.93
C LEU A 103 -5.39 13.72 17.18
N ALA A 104 -6.04 14.55 17.98
CA ALA A 104 -6.66 14.10 19.22
C ALA A 104 -7.93 13.28 18.98
N GLY A 105 -8.26 12.37 19.93
CA GLY A 105 -9.58 11.75 20.01
C GLY A 105 -9.98 10.80 18.88
N GLY A 106 -9.10 9.87 18.49
CA GLY A 106 -9.38 8.95 17.38
C GLY A 106 -9.18 9.64 16.03
N GLY A 107 -8.00 10.21 15.86
CA GLY A 107 -7.66 11.12 14.77
C GLY A 107 -7.85 10.56 13.36
N GLU A 108 -7.78 9.24 13.16
CA GLU A 108 -8.02 8.62 11.86
C GLU A 108 -9.40 8.97 11.26
N LYS A 109 -10.39 9.25 12.08
CA LYS A 109 -11.71 9.67 11.60
C LYS A 109 -11.69 11.01 10.87
N ASN A 110 -10.65 11.81 11.09
CA ASN A 110 -10.47 13.11 10.46
C ASN A 110 -9.52 13.06 9.25
N ILE A 111 -9.04 11.88 8.91
CA ILE A 111 -8.18 11.67 7.72
C ILE A 111 -9.02 11.02 6.63
N ILE A 112 -9.09 11.69 5.50
CA ILE A 112 -9.75 11.14 4.30
C ILE A 112 -8.77 10.25 3.56
N MET A 113 -9.13 8.99 3.39
CA MET A 113 -8.26 8.00 2.76
C MET A 113 -8.75 7.68 1.35
N TYR A 114 -7.83 7.75 0.40
CA TYR A 114 -8.06 7.46 -1.02
C TYR A 114 -7.19 6.31 -1.49
N THR A 115 -7.64 5.61 -2.53
CA THR A 115 -6.80 4.69 -3.28
C THR A 115 -7.35 4.53 -4.71
N CYS A 116 -6.47 4.09 -5.60
CA CYS A 116 -6.87 3.60 -6.93
C CYS A 116 -6.82 2.08 -6.87
N ALA A 117 -7.97 1.44 -6.90
CA ALA A 117 -8.08 -0.01 -6.86
C ALA A 117 -8.12 -0.59 -8.27
N ASN A 118 -7.41 -1.70 -8.51
CA ASN A 118 -7.62 -2.48 -9.72
C ASN A 118 -8.97 -3.23 -9.61
N GLU A 119 -9.43 -3.80 -10.71
CA GLU A 119 -10.73 -4.48 -10.78
C GLU A 119 -10.87 -5.60 -9.72
N ASN A 120 -9.80 -6.31 -9.44
CA ASN A 120 -9.81 -7.43 -8.49
C ASN A 120 -9.85 -6.98 -7.02
N ALA A 121 -9.56 -5.73 -6.74
CA ALA A 121 -9.45 -5.20 -5.36
C ALA A 121 -10.68 -4.39 -4.94
N THR A 122 -11.65 -4.12 -5.81
CA THR A 122 -12.80 -3.26 -5.47
C THR A 122 -13.60 -3.80 -4.30
N GLY A 123 -13.92 -5.09 -4.30
CA GLY A 123 -14.66 -5.72 -3.20
C GLY A 123 -13.90 -5.67 -1.87
N PHE A 124 -12.59 -5.75 -1.91
CA PHE A 124 -11.74 -5.63 -0.72
C PHE A 124 -11.90 -4.28 -0.04
N TYR A 125 -11.84 -3.18 -0.81
CA TYR A 125 -11.97 -1.83 -0.24
C TYR A 125 -13.38 -1.53 0.22
N GLU A 126 -14.40 -2.01 -0.49
CA GLU A 126 -15.79 -1.86 -0.06
C GLU A 126 -16.05 -2.52 1.31
N LYS A 127 -15.46 -3.68 1.57
CA LYS A 127 -15.54 -4.34 2.89
C LYS A 127 -14.86 -3.57 4.01
N LEU A 128 -13.94 -2.66 3.66
CA LEU A 128 -13.33 -1.75 4.62
C LEU A 128 -14.16 -0.49 4.89
N GLY A 129 -15.33 -0.38 4.25
CA GLY A 129 -16.21 0.79 4.38
C GLY A 129 -15.86 1.93 3.42
N MET A 130 -14.99 1.70 2.44
CA MET A 130 -14.64 2.69 1.43
C MET A 130 -15.68 2.70 0.32
N THR A 131 -15.93 3.88 -0.22
CA THR A 131 -16.93 4.10 -1.28
C THR A 131 -16.27 4.63 -2.55
N LYS A 132 -17.00 4.58 -3.67
CA LYS A 132 -16.54 5.13 -4.95
C LYS A 132 -17.31 6.42 -5.24
N PRO A 133 -16.82 7.59 -4.78
CA PRO A 133 -17.49 8.85 -5.08
C PRO A 133 -17.34 9.25 -6.56
N ASN A 134 -18.29 10.06 -7.04
CA ASN A 134 -18.30 10.54 -8.42
C ASN A 134 -17.53 11.85 -8.64
N ASP A 135 -16.98 12.43 -7.57
CA ASP A 135 -16.38 13.76 -7.58
C ASP A 135 -14.86 13.75 -7.52
N ILE A 136 -14.24 12.59 -7.75
CA ILE A 136 -12.78 12.49 -7.84
C ILE A 136 -12.37 12.62 -9.29
N TYR A 137 -11.42 13.53 -9.54
CA TYR A 137 -10.85 13.75 -10.86
C TYR A 137 -9.44 13.18 -10.93
N MET A 138 -9.13 12.51 -12.03
CA MET A 138 -7.83 11.94 -12.27
C MET A 138 -7.30 12.35 -13.65
N LEU A 139 -6.05 12.74 -13.72
CA LEU A 139 -5.32 12.84 -14.98
C LEU A 139 -4.26 11.74 -14.99
N ASN A 140 -4.47 10.75 -15.83
CA ASN A 140 -3.53 9.63 -15.95
C ASN A 140 -3.18 9.43 -17.43
N ARG A 141 -1.96 9.80 -17.80
CA ARG A 141 -1.41 9.62 -19.15
C ARG A 141 -0.22 8.67 -19.13
N VAL A 142 -0.11 7.87 -18.08
CA VAL A 142 0.95 6.87 -17.98
C VAL A 142 0.71 5.78 -19.01
N GLU A 143 1.71 5.51 -19.83
CA GLU A 143 1.67 4.40 -20.77
C GLU A 143 2.03 3.12 -20.02
N TRP A 144 1.10 2.18 -20.01
CA TRP A 144 1.28 0.88 -19.38
C TRP A 144 1.65 -0.14 -20.45
N THR A 145 2.69 -0.89 -20.17
CA THR A 145 3.10 -2.04 -20.99
C THR A 145 2.96 -3.30 -20.17
N ASP A 146 2.75 -4.43 -20.83
CA ASP A 146 2.78 -5.72 -20.16
C ASP A 146 4.16 -5.90 -19.52
N PHE A 147 4.18 -5.93 -18.21
CA PHE A 147 5.41 -5.99 -17.44
C PHE A 147 5.18 -6.80 -16.18
N THR A 148 6.06 -7.76 -15.94
CA THR A 148 6.10 -8.54 -14.70
C THR A 148 7.47 -8.35 -14.06
N VAL A 149 7.49 -8.07 -12.79
CA VAL A 149 8.75 -7.96 -12.03
C VAL A 149 9.34 -9.36 -11.86
N GLU A 150 10.50 -9.57 -12.42
CA GLU A 150 11.24 -10.84 -12.37
C GLU A 150 12.39 -10.81 -11.36
#